data_097c194e0abbb81400c5a36979618cf8
#
_entry.id   097c194e0abbb81400c5a36979618cf8
#
_cell.length_a   1.000
_cell.length_b   1.000
_cell.length_c   1.000
_cell.angle_alpha   90.00
_cell.angle_beta   90.00
_cell.angle_gamma   90.00
#
_symmetry.space_group_name_H-M   'P 1'
#
loop_
_entity.id
_entity.type
_entity.pdbx_description
1 polymer ?
#
loop_
_entity_poly.entity_id
_entity_poly.type
_entity_poly.pdbx_seq_one_letter_code
_entity_poly.pdbx_strand_id
1 'polypeptide(L)'
;MKVWHEPIPLGLFNKLKDACIERRKDEDWDYNNKLVGALNQQSSLVATEGLEDYLTKTSENIWHTFFQTCPHKGVFNPNYLDLRELWVNYQKPGQYNPYHCHHGVVSFVIF
;
A
#
# COMPACT_ATOMS: atom_id res chain seq x y z
N MET A 1 3.99 15.97 6.50
CA MET A 1 3.39 14.67 6.16
C MET A 1 2.53 14.20 7.33
N LYS A 2 1.35 13.70 7.04
CA LYS A 2 0.44 13.12 8.03
C LYS A 2 0.57 11.60 8.00
N VAL A 3 0.69 10.98 9.16
CA VAL A 3 0.86 9.53 9.30
C VAL A 3 -0.24 8.97 10.20
N TRP A 4 -0.82 7.88 9.78
CA TRP A 4 -1.86 7.15 10.50
C TRP A 4 -1.43 5.71 10.72
N HIS A 5 -1.67 5.18 11.91
CA HIS A 5 -1.38 3.79 12.26
C HIS A 5 -2.65 3.15 12.82
N GLU A 6 -2.95 1.96 12.34
CA GLU A 6 -4.01 1.14 12.92
C GLU A 6 -3.71 -0.34 12.66
N PRO A 7 -4.23 -1.26 13.50
CA PRO A 7 -4.12 -2.68 13.22
C PRO A 7 -5.01 -3.06 12.04
N ILE A 8 -4.45 -3.83 11.10
CA ILE A 8 -5.25 -4.44 10.03
C ILE A 8 -6.05 -5.62 10.58
N PRO A 9 -7.30 -5.84 10.14
CA PRO A 9 -8.06 -7.04 10.52
C PRO A 9 -7.28 -8.32 10.23
N LEU A 10 -7.24 -9.24 11.19
CA LEU A 10 -6.42 -10.45 11.12
C LEU A 10 -6.74 -11.32 9.89
N GLY A 11 -8.01 -11.43 9.53
CA GLY A 11 -8.42 -12.19 8.35
C GLY A 11 -7.86 -11.62 7.05
N LEU A 12 -7.86 -10.29 6.90
CA LEU A 12 -7.26 -9.61 5.75
C LEU A 12 -5.73 -9.77 5.74
N PHE A 13 -5.10 -9.64 6.90
CA PHE A 13 -3.66 -9.82 7.03
C PHE A 13 -3.23 -11.23 6.64
N ASN A 14 -3.93 -12.25 7.10
CA ASN A 14 -3.61 -13.65 6.78
C ASN A 14 -3.75 -13.95 5.28
N LYS A 15 -4.81 -13.47 4.65
CA LYS A 15 -4.99 -13.61 3.20
C LYS A 15 -3.88 -12.92 2.41
N LEU A 16 -3.52 -11.72 2.83
CA LEU A 16 -2.43 -10.96 2.19
C LEU A 16 -1.08 -11.65 2.37
N LYS A 17 -0.79 -12.14 3.56
CA LYS A 17 0.44 -12.89 3.85
C LYS A 17 0.55 -14.12 2.96
N ASP A 18 -0.52 -14.90 2.84
CA ASP A 18 -0.54 -16.10 1.99
C ASP A 18 -0.33 -15.73 0.52
N ALA A 19 -0.96 -14.66 0.05
CA ALA A 19 -0.77 -14.16 -1.30
C ALA A 19 0.69 -13.74 -1.56
N CYS A 20 1.34 -13.11 -0.60
CA CYS A 20 2.76 -12.73 -0.69
C CYS A 20 3.67 -13.97 -0.77
N ILE A 21 3.39 -15.01 0.02
CA ILE A 21 4.14 -16.27 0.01
C ILE A 21 4.01 -16.95 -1.37
N GLU A 22 2.81 -17.03 -1.90
CA GLU A 22 2.57 -17.61 -3.24
C GLU A 22 3.24 -16.78 -4.34
N ARG A 23 3.17 -15.46 -4.23
CA ARG A 23 3.74 -14.55 -5.24
C ARG A 23 5.25 -14.66 -5.35
N ARG A 24 5.93 -14.95 -4.26
CA ARG A 24 7.38 -15.12 -4.24
C ARG A 24 7.88 -16.23 -5.17
N LYS A 25 7.01 -17.19 -5.50
CA LYS A 25 7.35 -18.33 -6.36
C LYS A 25 7.25 -18.00 -7.85
N ASP A 26 6.70 -16.84 -8.22
CA ASP A 26 6.42 -16.46 -9.59
C ASP A 26 7.36 -15.34 -10.03
N GLU A 27 8.35 -15.68 -10.86
CA GLU A 27 9.38 -14.75 -11.35
C GLU A 27 8.86 -13.80 -12.44
N ASP A 28 7.77 -14.12 -13.13
CA ASP A 28 7.20 -13.32 -14.22
C ASP A 28 6.62 -11.98 -13.73
N TRP A 29 6.45 -11.84 -12.41
CA TRP A 29 5.88 -10.66 -11.80
C TRP A 29 6.89 -9.79 -11.06
N ASP A 30 8.14 -9.85 -11.44
CA ASP A 30 9.18 -9.00 -10.86
C ASP A 30 8.91 -7.52 -11.17
N TYR A 31 8.86 -6.71 -10.10
CA TYR A 31 8.56 -5.30 -10.15
C TYR A 31 9.80 -4.42 -9.89
N ASN A 32 10.99 -5.01 -9.78
CA ASN A 32 12.23 -4.31 -9.43
C ASN A 32 12.56 -3.17 -10.39
N ASN A 33 12.30 -3.33 -11.67
CA ASN A 33 12.57 -2.32 -12.70
C ASN A 33 11.65 -1.09 -12.63
N LYS A 34 10.56 -1.16 -11.85
CA LYS A 34 9.59 -0.07 -11.67
C LYS A 34 9.72 0.64 -10.33
N LEU A 35 10.47 0.08 -9.40
CA LEU A 35 10.61 0.57 -8.04
C LEU A 35 12.05 0.96 -7.75
N VAL A 36 12.21 1.97 -6.90
CA VAL A 36 13.52 2.39 -6.40
C VAL A 36 13.79 1.68 -5.09
N GLY A 37 14.94 1.04 -4.97
CA GLY A 37 15.33 0.39 -3.72
C GLY A 37 16.54 -0.51 -3.86
N ALA A 38 17.08 -0.90 -2.72
CA ALA A 38 18.19 -1.85 -2.60
C ALA A 38 17.67 -3.17 -2.01
N LEU A 39 16.64 -3.73 -2.66
CA LEU A 39 15.96 -4.96 -2.27
C LEU A 39 16.29 -6.07 -3.26
N ASN A 40 16.43 -7.29 -2.75
CA ASN A 40 16.70 -8.45 -3.60
C ASN A 40 15.48 -8.87 -4.44
N GLN A 41 14.27 -8.65 -3.91
CA GLN A 41 13.06 -9.07 -4.58
C GLN A 41 11.89 -8.13 -4.25
N GLN A 42 11.28 -7.64 -5.31
CA GLN A 42 10.05 -6.86 -5.27
C GLN A 42 9.10 -7.42 -6.32
N SER A 43 7.87 -7.68 -5.96
CA SER A 43 6.89 -8.27 -6.88
C SER A 43 5.57 -7.52 -6.83
N SER A 44 4.94 -7.31 -7.98
CA SER A 44 3.57 -6.79 -8.02
C SER A 44 2.62 -7.81 -7.39
N LEU A 45 1.55 -7.32 -6.81
CA LEU A 45 0.57 -8.14 -6.11
C LEU A 45 -0.84 -7.73 -6.55
N VAL A 46 -1.69 -8.73 -6.77
CA VAL A 46 -3.12 -8.50 -6.96
C VAL A 46 -3.78 -8.38 -5.59
N ALA A 47 -4.64 -7.40 -5.41
CA ALA A 47 -5.33 -7.20 -4.15
C ALA A 47 -6.18 -8.43 -3.80
N THR A 48 -6.03 -8.91 -2.58
CA THR A 48 -6.84 -10.00 -2.03
C THR A 48 -8.25 -9.49 -1.73
N GLU A 49 -9.21 -10.42 -1.65
CA GLU A 49 -10.61 -10.09 -1.37
C GLU A 49 -10.76 -9.22 -0.11
N GLY A 50 -11.45 -8.11 -0.25
CA GLY A 50 -11.72 -7.17 0.84
C GLY A 50 -10.60 -6.18 1.14
N LEU A 51 -9.39 -6.37 0.62
CA LEU A 51 -8.26 -5.48 0.91
C LEU A 51 -8.46 -4.09 0.31
N GLU A 52 -8.84 -3.98 -0.94
CA GLU A 52 -9.08 -2.69 -1.59
C GLU A 52 -10.19 -1.91 -0.88
N ASP A 53 -11.28 -2.57 -0.55
CA ASP A 53 -12.39 -1.95 0.19
C ASP A 53 -11.96 -1.44 1.56
N TYR A 54 -11.19 -2.24 2.29
CA TYR A 54 -10.62 -1.83 3.58
C TYR A 54 -9.71 -0.61 3.45
N LEU A 55 -8.79 -0.62 2.48
CA LEU A 55 -7.83 0.48 2.28
C LEU A 55 -8.51 1.77 1.83
N THR A 56 -9.50 1.69 0.93
CA THR A 56 -10.23 2.87 0.46
C THR A 56 -11.07 3.48 1.57
N LYS A 57 -11.78 2.67 2.35
CA LYS A 57 -12.54 3.15 3.52
C LYS A 57 -11.67 3.75 4.60
N THR A 58 -10.54 3.12 4.90
CA THR A 58 -9.57 3.66 5.85
C THR A 58 -9.01 5.00 5.37
N SER A 59 -8.70 5.11 4.08
CA SER A 59 -8.21 6.34 3.48
C SER A 59 -9.25 7.46 3.51
N GLU A 60 -10.52 7.16 3.30
CA GLU A 60 -11.61 8.13 3.49
C GLU A 60 -11.67 8.64 4.92
N ASN A 61 -11.59 7.75 5.90
CA ASN A 61 -11.60 8.11 7.32
C ASN A 61 -10.41 9.00 7.69
N ILE A 62 -9.23 8.67 7.19
CA ILE A 62 -8.01 9.46 7.39
C ILE A 62 -8.19 10.85 6.78
N TRP A 63 -8.70 10.92 5.57
CA TRP A 63 -8.97 12.18 4.89
C TRP A 63 -9.90 13.07 5.71
N HIS A 64 -11.03 12.53 6.13
CA HIS A 64 -12.00 13.28 6.94
C HIS A 64 -11.41 13.72 8.28
N THR A 65 -10.60 12.88 8.91
CA THR A 65 -9.97 13.21 10.20
C THR A 65 -8.95 14.33 10.09
N PHE A 66 -8.06 14.26 9.07
CA PHE A 66 -6.95 15.21 8.95
C PHE A 66 -7.28 16.47 8.15
N PHE A 67 -8.24 16.41 7.25
CA PHE A 67 -8.54 17.48 6.30
C PHE A 67 -9.96 18.02 6.38
N GLN A 68 -10.65 17.75 7.47
CA GLN A 68 -12.03 18.18 7.69
C GLN A 68 -12.21 19.68 7.54
N THR A 69 -11.20 20.47 7.95
CA THR A 69 -11.17 21.92 7.86
C THR A 69 -10.27 22.44 6.75
N CYS A 70 -9.76 21.56 5.89
CA CYS A 70 -8.85 21.94 4.82
C CYS A 70 -9.58 22.83 3.79
N PRO A 71 -9.01 24.00 3.42
CA PRO A 71 -9.63 24.89 2.44
C PRO A 71 -9.72 24.29 1.03
N HIS A 72 -8.96 23.24 0.75
CA HIS A 72 -8.91 22.54 -0.54
C HIS A 72 -9.77 21.29 -0.58
N LYS A 73 -10.63 21.04 0.40
CA LYS A 73 -11.43 19.81 0.42
C LYS A 73 -12.38 19.63 -0.79
N GLY A 74 -12.66 20.68 -1.54
CA GLY A 74 -13.43 20.60 -2.78
C GLY A 74 -12.61 20.15 -4.00
N VAL A 75 -11.29 20.09 -3.90
CA VAL A 75 -10.38 19.69 -5.00
C VAL A 75 -10.26 18.17 -5.12
N PHE A 76 -10.47 17.45 -4.03
CA PHE A 76 -10.35 16.01 -3.96
C PHE A 76 -11.59 15.40 -3.29
N ASN A 77 -12.17 14.38 -3.92
CA ASN A 77 -13.30 13.66 -3.35
C ASN A 77 -12.83 12.26 -2.90
N PRO A 78 -12.73 12.00 -1.59
CA PRO A 78 -12.27 10.73 -1.07
C PRO A 78 -13.17 9.55 -1.41
N ASN A 79 -14.44 9.80 -1.80
CA ASN A 79 -15.37 8.75 -2.18
C ASN A 79 -15.03 8.08 -3.53
N TYR A 80 -14.08 8.65 -4.28
CA TYR A 80 -13.61 8.10 -5.56
C TYR A 80 -12.19 7.51 -5.48
N LEU A 81 -11.77 7.10 -4.30
CA LEU A 81 -10.49 6.41 -4.14
C LEU A 81 -10.53 5.01 -4.73
N ASP A 82 -9.47 4.65 -5.42
CA ASP A 82 -9.21 3.30 -5.90
C ASP A 82 -7.77 2.90 -5.62
N LEU A 83 -7.52 1.60 -5.50
CA LEU A 83 -6.17 1.05 -5.33
C LEU A 83 -5.46 1.03 -6.69
N ARG A 84 -4.41 1.81 -6.82
CA ARG A 84 -3.66 1.94 -8.08
C ARG A 84 -2.55 0.92 -8.22
N GLU A 85 -1.76 0.78 -7.18
CA GLU A 85 -0.59 -0.08 -7.19
C GLU A 85 -0.47 -0.82 -5.86
N LEU A 86 -0.12 -2.07 -5.95
CA LEU A 86 0.18 -2.91 -4.81
C LEU A 86 1.37 -3.80 -5.16
N TRP A 87 2.37 -3.80 -4.29
CA TRP A 87 3.53 -4.70 -4.44
C TRP A 87 4.00 -5.16 -3.08
N VAL A 88 4.81 -6.21 -3.07
CA VAL A 88 5.43 -6.76 -1.88
C VAL A 88 6.95 -6.66 -2.00
N ASN A 89 7.58 -6.28 -0.91
CA ASN A 89 9.03 -6.27 -0.74
C ASN A 89 9.44 -7.44 0.15
N TYR A 90 10.30 -8.31 -0.37
CA TYR A 90 10.91 -9.39 0.39
C TYR A 90 12.28 -8.90 0.86
N GLN A 91 12.32 -8.38 2.07
CA GLN A 91 13.48 -7.68 2.59
C GLN A 91 14.23 -8.55 3.60
N LYS A 92 15.55 -8.66 3.41
CA LYS A 92 16.47 -9.30 4.35
C LYS A 92 17.17 -8.24 5.20
N PRO A 93 17.76 -8.62 6.35
CA PRO A 93 18.59 -7.71 7.14
C PRO A 93 19.65 -7.03 6.28
N GLY A 94 19.86 -5.72 6.47
CA GLY A 94 20.79 -4.92 5.70
C GLY A 94 20.27 -4.38 4.36
N GLN A 95 19.15 -4.86 3.87
CA GLN A 95 18.49 -4.29 2.70
C GLN A 95 17.63 -3.09 3.09
N TYR A 96 17.50 -2.14 2.20
CA TYR A 96 16.75 -0.92 2.47
C TYR A 96 16.12 -0.34 1.20
N ASN A 97 15.14 0.49 1.40
CA ASN A 97 14.54 1.31 0.35
C ASN A 97 15.06 2.76 0.53
N PRO A 98 15.83 3.31 -0.42
CA PRO A 98 16.29 4.69 -0.29
C PRO A 98 15.12 5.66 -0.36
N TYR A 99 15.35 6.88 0.08
CA TYR A 99 14.35 7.93 0.01
C TYR A 99 13.86 8.11 -1.43
N HIS A 100 12.56 8.09 -1.62
CA HIS A 100 11.93 8.24 -2.93
C HIS A 100 10.51 8.79 -2.79
N CYS A 101 9.88 9.14 -3.90
CA CYS A 101 8.53 9.66 -3.94
C CYS A 101 7.57 8.62 -4.53
N HIS A 102 6.32 8.66 -4.06
CA HIS A 102 5.22 7.89 -4.63
C HIS A 102 4.22 8.81 -5.30
N HIS A 103 3.61 8.33 -6.37
CA HIS A 103 2.44 8.96 -6.96
C HIS A 103 1.19 8.50 -6.20
N GLY A 104 0.17 9.36 -6.17
CA GLY A 104 -1.08 9.07 -5.51
C GLY A 104 -1.38 10.00 -4.34
N VAL A 105 -2.57 9.87 -3.82
CA VAL A 105 -3.09 10.72 -2.74
C VAL A 105 -2.76 10.16 -1.37
N VAL A 106 -2.81 8.85 -1.25
CA VAL A 106 -2.51 8.11 -0.02
C VAL A 106 -1.56 6.97 -0.35
N SER A 107 -0.53 6.81 0.46
CA SER A 107 0.37 5.67 0.44
C SER A 107 0.24 4.90 1.75
N PHE A 108 0.44 3.61 1.70
CA PHE A 108 0.35 2.75 2.87
C PHE A 108 1.47 1.71 2.90
N VAL A 109 1.75 1.19 4.08
CA VAL A 109 2.64 0.06 4.30
C VAL A 109 1.97 -0.88 5.30
N ILE A 110 2.00 -2.17 5.01
CA ILE A 110 1.51 -3.24 5.89
C ILE A 110 2.71 -4.09 6.30
N PHE A 111 2.89 -4.26 7.61
CA PHE A 111 4.00 -5.04 8.18
C PHE A 111 3.49 -6.35 8.78
#